data_5737dfd98c3b55afef9ca4bd67a85116
#
_entry.id   5737dfd98c3b55afef9ca4bd67a85116
#
_cell.length_a   1.000
_cell.length_b   1.000
_cell.length_c   1.000
_cell.angle_alpha   90.00
_cell.angle_beta   90.00
_cell.angle_gamma   90.00
#
_symmetry.space_group_name_H-M   'P 1'
#
loop_
_entity.id
_entity.type
_entity.pdbx_description
1 polymer ?
#
loop_
_entity_poly.entity_id
_entity_poly.type
_entity_poly.pdbx_seq_one_letter_code
_entity_poly.pdbx_strand_id
1 'polypeptide(L)'
;SDSMQENAAAMMIKMEQMLTAQRHAFLRDGAPTIAQRKAALRHLRSAILAQRGALTAAVSADFGHRSPYETDILEILVTVQAIDYLLRNLKRFMQPERRHVALPYQAGRAYVQYQPKGVIGVMAPWNYPFSLTFIPLATALAAGNRVMLKPSELTPHTSQLIETMLAALFPADEVAVVTGGPDVGAGFSELAFDHLVFTGSTAIGRQVMQAAGKNLVPLTLELGGKSPAVVAPGALTARTVNSLAFGKLSNAGQTCIAPDFLLIHQDDVENFIALYDAAVKAFYPDGPTSHDYGAIINDRHYHRLQDLLTDAQARGARIVPVGHRPDSAVER
;
A
#
# COMPACT_ATOMS: atom_id res chain seq x y z
N SER A 1 14.40 2.04 -29.81
CA SER A 1 13.60 3.22 -29.49
C SER A 1 12.18 3.17 -30.06
N ASP A 2 12.01 2.90 -31.35
CA ASP A 2 10.67 2.88 -32.01
C ASP A 2 9.78 1.76 -31.45
N SER A 3 10.28 0.56 -31.27
CA SER A 3 9.52 -0.58 -30.73
C SER A 3 9.03 -0.36 -29.30
N MET A 4 9.77 0.36 -28.47
CA MET A 4 9.33 0.69 -27.10
C MET A 4 8.22 1.75 -27.11
N GLN A 5 8.30 2.74 -28.00
CA GLN A 5 7.25 3.74 -28.17
C GLN A 5 5.96 3.15 -28.74
N GLU A 6 6.08 2.24 -29.71
CA GLU A 6 4.93 1.50 -30.27
C GLU A 6 4.25 0.64 -29.19
N ASN A 7 5.03 -0.04 -28.34
CA ASN A 7 4.50 -0.85 -27.24
C ASN A 7 3.79 0.01 -26.17
N ALA A 8 4.35 1.18 -25.84
CA ALA A 8 3.74 2.09 -24.91
C ALA A 8 2.41 2.66 -25.45
N ALA A 9 2.36 3.04 -26.72
CA ALA A 9 1.15 3.52 -27.37
C ALA A 9 0.07 2.43 -27.44
N ALA A 10 0.44 1.20 -27.78
CA ALA A 10 -0.49 0.06 -27.80
C ALA A 10 -1.07 -0.23 -26.39
N MET A 11 -0.24 -0.15 -25.36
CA MET A 11 -0.69 -0.34 -23.97
C MET A 11 -1.64 0.79 -23.54
N MET A 12 -1.38 2.04 -23.92
CA MET A 12 -2.28 3.17 -23.62
C MET A 12 -3.67 2.94 -24.23
N ILE A 13 -3.72 2.54 -25.50
CA ILE A 13 -4.99 2.20 -26.18
C ILE A 13 -5.72 1.08 -25.43
N LYS A 14 -5.01 0.03 -25.02
CA LYS A 14 -5.59 -1.07 -24.26
C LYS A 14 -6.16 -0.61 -22.91
N MET A 15 -5.46 0.25 -22.19
CA MET A 15 -5.93 0.81 -20.93
C MET A 15 -7.16 1.68 -21.10
N GLU A 16 -7.21 2.51 -22.15
CA GLU A 16 -8.40 3.33 -22.49
C GLU A 16 -9.59 2.45 -22.84
N GLN A 17 -9.40 1.36 -23.58
CA GLN A 17 -10.44 0.38 -23.88
C GLN A 17 -10.98 -0.30 -22.62
N MET A 18 -10.12 -0.67 -21.68
CA MET A 18 -10.52 -1.24 -20.39
C MET A 18 -11.37 -0.25 -19.59
N LEU A 19 -10.92 1.01 -19.50
CA LEU A 19 -11.66 2.07 -18.81
C LEU A 19 -13.04 2.29 -19.45
N THR A 20 -13.11 2.36 -20.76
CA THR A 20 -14.37 2.52 -21.50
C THR A 20 -15.30 1.35 -21.27
N ALA A 21 -14.80 0.12 -21.30
CA ALA A 21 -15.59 -1.09 -21.04
C ALA A 21 -16.16 -1.09 -19.62
N GLN A 22 -15.39 -0.72 -18.62
CA GLN A 22 -15.85 -0.61 -17.24
C GLN A 22 -16.90 0.49 -17.07
N ARG A 23 -16.69 1.64 -17.70
CA ARG A 23 -17.66 2.75 -17.64
C ARG A 23 -18.98 2.40 -18.31
N HIS A 24 -18.96 1.75 -19.46
CA HIS A 24 -20.16 1.27 -20.13
C HIS A 24 -20.90 0.24 -19.29
N ALA A 25 -20.19 -0.70 -18.68
CA ALA A 25 -20.77 -1.70 -17.80
C ALA A 25 -21.38 -1.06 -16.54
N PHE A 26 -20.73 -0.07 -15.95
CA PHE A 26 -21.26 0.68 -14.81
C PHE A 26 -22.55 1.42 -15.17
N LEU A 27 -22.60 2.08 -16.31
CA LEU A 27 -23.80 2.80 -16.77
C LEU A 27 -24.94 1.85 -17.16
N ARG A 28 -24.61 0.69 -17.73
CA ARG A 28 -25.60 -0.33 -18.10
C ARG A 28 -26.24 -0.99 -16.90
N ASP A 29 -25.41 -1.40 -15.92
CA ASP A 29 -25.87 -2.23 -14.79
C ASP A 29 -26.31 -1.39 -13.58
N GLY A 30 -25.91 -0.13 -13.52
CA GLY A 30 -26.16 0.75 -12.38
C GLY A 30 -25.36 0.38 -11.14
N ALA A 31 -25.69 1.01 -10.01
CA ALA A 31 -25.05 0.75 -8.75
C ALA A 31 -25.40 -0.67 -8.23
N PRO A 32 -24.41 -1.47 -7.82
CA PRO A 32 -24.69 -2.80 -7.25
C PRO A 32 -25.44 -2.68 -5.93
N THR A 33 -26.28 -3.67 -5.65
CA THR A 33 -26.98 -3.78 -4.37
C THR A 33 -26.03 -4.07 -3.22
N ILE A 34 -26.46 -3.86 -1.98
CA ILE A 34 -25.69 -4.25 -0.78
C ILE A 34 -25.33 -5.75 -0.83
N ALA A 35 -26.27 -6.59 -1.23
CA ALA A 35 -26.06 -8.05 -1.32
C ALA A 35 -24.97 -8.40 -2.34
N GLN A 36 -24.98 -7.77 -3.51
CA GLN A 36 -23.95 -7.94 -4.54
C GLN A 36 -22.58 -7.48 -4.06
N ARG A 37 -22.49 -6.31 -3.41
CA ARG A 37 -21.24 -5.79 -2.85
C ARG A 37 -20.67 -6.72 -1.77
N LYS A 38 -21.50 -7.20 -0.86
CA LYS A 38 -21.08 -8.16 0.17
C LYS A 38 -20.67 -9.51 -0.43
N ALA A 39 -21.33 -9.99 -1.47
CA ALA A 39 -20.92 -11.20 -2.17
C ALA A 39 -19.53 -11.06 -2.79
N ALA A 40 -19.25 -9.95 -3.48
CA ALA A 40 -17.92 -9.66 -4.04
C ALA A 40 -16.84 -9.62 -2.97
N LEU A 41 -17.10 -8.96 -1.84
CA LEU A 41 -16.16 -8.90 -0.71
C LEU A 41 -15.89 -10.28 -0.09
N ARG A 42 -16.92 -11.13 0.05
CA ARG A 42 -16.76 -12.49 0.57
C ARG A 42 -15.97 -13.39 -0.38
N HIS A 43 -16.21 -13.29 -1.67
CA HIS A 43 -15.43 -14.01 -2.68
C HIS A 43 -13.97 -13.61 -2.64
N LEU A 44 -13.70 -12.31 -2.55
CA LEU A 44 -12.34 -11.79 -2.42
C LEU A 44 -11.66 -12.32 -1.16
N ARG A 45 -12.34 -12.26 -0.01
CA ARG A 45 -11.86 -12.78 1.27
C ARG A 45 -11.50 -14.27 1.20
N SER A 46 -12.39 -15.07 0.64
CA SER A 46 -12.17 -16.52 0.52
C SER A 46 -10.99 -16.84 -0.39
N ALA A 47 -10.84 -16.13 -1.50
CA ALA A 47 -9.72 -16.30 -2.42
C ALA A 47 -8.38 -15.92 -1.78
N ILE A 48 -8.33 -14.85 -0.98
CA ILE A 48 -7.13 -14.44 -0.24
C ILE A 48 -6.68 -15.54 0.70
N LEU A 49 -7.60 -16.09 1.48
CA LEU A 49 -7.29 -17.18 2.43
C LEU A 49 -6.85 -18.46 1.71
N ALA A 50 -7.48 -18.80 0.60
CA ALA A 50 -7.11 -19.96 -0.21
C ALA A 50 -5.72 -19.81 -0.86
N GLN A 51 -5.29 -18.59 -1.18
CA GLN A 51 -4.01 -18.29 -1.82
C GLN A 51 -2.90 -17.87 -0.85
N ARG A 52 -3.12 -17.99 0.46
CA ARG A 52 -2.17 -17.54 1.49
C ARG A 52 -0.74 -18.02 1.24
N GLY A 53 -0.56 -19.31 0.97
CA GLY A 53 0.78 -19.88 0.73
C GLY A 53 1.43 -19.33 -0.53
N ALA A 54 0.68 -19.21 -1.62
CA ALA A 54 1.16 -18.66 -2.88
C ALA A 54 1.53 -17.18 -2.75
N LEU A 55 0.73 -16.40 -2.02
CA LEU A 55 1.00 -14.98 -1.75
C LEU A 55 2.28 -14.80 -0.93
N THR A 56 2.45 -15.57 0.13
CA THR A 56 3.65 -15.56 0.96
C THR A 56 4.90 -15.89 0.16
N ALA A 57 4.83 -16.91 -0.70
CA ALA A 57 5.94 -17.30 -1.56
C ALA A 57 6.27 -16.22 -2.61
N ALA A 58 5.26 -15.62 -3.24
CA ALA A 58 5.45 -14.58 -4.25
C ALA A 58 6.10 -13.32 -3.66
N VAL A 59 5.63 -12.85 -2.51
CA VAL A 59 6.20 -11.68 -1.83
C VAL A 59 7.64 -11.95 -1.41
N SER A 60 7.95 -13.13 -0.86
CA SER A 60 9.31 -13.50 -0.49
C SER A 60 10.24 -13.55 -1.73
N ALA A 61 9.76 -14.07 -2.86
CA ALA A 61 10.52 -14.10 -4.11
C ALA A 61 10.83 -12.69 -4.62
N ASP A 62 9.87 -11.76 -4.53
CA ASP A 62 10.04 -10.38 -4.99
C ASP A 62 11.08 -9.60 -4.16
N PHE A 63 11.12 -9.81 -2.85
CA PHE A 63 12.08 -9.16 -1.95
C PHE A 63 13.45 -9.86 -1.93
N GLY A 64 13.57 -11.05 -2.50
CA GLY A 64 14.71 -11.93 -2.29
C GLY A 64 14.58 -12.70 -0.97
N HIS A 65 14.04 -12.10 0.08
CA HIS A 65 13.59 -12.75 1.30
C HIS A 65 12.63 -11.83 2.07
N ARG A 66 11.53 -12.38 2.51
CA ARG A 66 10.62 -11.77 3.48
C ARG A 66 9.99 -12.85 4.34
N SER A 67 10.00 -12.65 5.67
CA SER A 67 9.41 -13.59 6.61
C SER A 67 7.95 -13.90 6.27
N PRO A 68 7.56 -15.18 6.22
CA PRO A 68 6.16 -15.58 6.07
C PRO A 68 5.26 -15.01 7.16
N TYR A 69 5.75 -14.85 8.38
CA TYR A 69 5.01 -14.26 9.49
C TYR A 69 4.72 -12.79 9.27
N GLU A 70 5.68 -12.01 8.73
CA GLU A 70 5.44 -10.62 8.36
C GLU A 70 4.38 -10.51 7.28
N THR A 71 4.45 -11.31 6.23
CA THR A 71 3.45 -11.33 5.17
C THR A 71 2.07 -11.73 5.69
N ASP A 72 1.99 -12.74 6.55
CA ASP A 72 0.73 -13.14 7.16
C ASP A 72 0.09 -12.03 7.99
N ILE A 73 0.86 -11.35 8.83
CA ILE A 73 0.36 -10.34 9.77
C ILE A 73 0.14 -9.01 9.07
N LEU A 74 1.12 -8.55 8.28
CA LEU A 74 1.15 -7.18 7.74
C LEU A 74 0.48 -7.05 6.38
N GLU A 75 0.21 -8.16 5.69
CA GLU A 75 -0.47 -8.14 4.42
C GLU A 75 -1.78 -8.92 4.42
N ILE A 76 -1.77 -10.19 4.78
CA ILE A 76 -2.96 -11.05 4.69
C ILE A 76 -3.97 -10.72 5.78
N LEU A 77 -3.54 -10.73 7.04
CA LEU A 77 -4.43 -10.48 8.19
C LEU A 77 -5.05 -9.09 8.13
N VAL A 78 -4.25 -8.06 7.87
CA VAL A 78 -4.77 -6.68 7.80
C VAL A 78 -5.77 -6.50 6.66
N THR A 79 -5.57 -7.19 5.53
CA THR A 79 -6.49 -7.16 4.40
C THR A 79 -7.81 -7.86 4.72
N VAL A 80 -7.74 -9.05 5.33
CA VAL A 80 -8.93 -9.79 5.78
C VAL A 80 -9.71 -8.99 6.81
N GLN A 81 -9.04 -8.38 7.78
CA GLN A 81 -9.67 -7.52 8.79
C GLN A 81 -10.34 -6.29 8.17
N ALA A 82 -9.71 -5.67 7.16
CA ALA A 82 -10.30 -4.55 6.44
C ALA A 82 -11.57 -4.98 5.69
N ILE A 83 -11.56 -6.13 5.04
CA ILE A 83 -12.75 -6.68 4.38
C ILE A 83 -13.86 -6.98 5.40
N ASP A 84 -13.53 -7.59 6.53
CA ASP A 84 -14.48 -7.87 7.59
C ASP A 84 -15.11 -6.60 8.18
N TYR A 85 -14.31 -5.55 8.31
CA TYR A 85 -14.79 -4.23 8.73
C TYR A 85 -15.79 -3.66 7.73
N LEU A 86 -15.49 -3.72 6.44
CA LEU A 86 -16.39 -3.28 5.38
C LEU A 86 -17.68 -4.09 5.38
N LEU A 87 -17.62 -5.41 5.48
CA LEU A 87 -18.79 -6.29 5.52
C LEU A 87 -19.72 -5.96 6.69
N ARG A 88 -19.18 -5.67 7.86
CA ARG A 88 -19.96 -5.34 9.06
C ARG A 88 -20.62 -3.96 8.97
N ASN A 89 -19.97 -3.00 8.34
CA ASN A 89 -20.37 -1.59 8.38
C ASN A 89 -21.04 -1.10 7.08
N LEU A 90 -21.01 -1.87 6.00
CA LEU A 90 -21.46 -1.41 4.67
C LEU A 90 -22.88 -0.83 4.69
N LYS A 91 -23.82 -1.50 5.35
CA LYS A 91 -25.20 -1.01 5.45
C LYS A 91 -25.26 0.37 6.11
N ARG A 92 -24.46 0.58 7.16
CA ARG A 92 -24.40 1.87 7.86
C ARG A 92 -23.78 2.95 6.96
N PHE A 93 -22.70 2.63 6.23
CA PHE A 93 -22.04 3.58 5.33
C PHE A 93 -22.94 4.03 4.17
N MET A 94 -23.89 3.21 3.76
CA MET A 94 -24.81 3.52 2.67
C MET A 94 -26.07 4.26 3.13
N GLN A 95 -26.28 4.49 4.43
CA GLN A 95 -27.43 5.22 4.93
C GLN A 95 -27.37 6.70 4.56
N PRO A 96 -28.51 7.30 4.12
CA PRO A 96 -28.58 8.74 3.92
C PRO A 96 -28.36 9.50 5.22
N GLU A 97 -27.60 10.57 5.16
CA GLU A 97 -27.36 11.47 6.29
C GLU A 97 -28.26 12.71 6.19
N ARG A 98 -29.13 12.91 7.16
CA ARG A 98 -29.94 14.11 7.22
C ARG A 98 -29.09 15.37 7.35
N ARG A 99 -29.56 16.43 6.70
CA ARG A 99 -28.96 17.77 6.78
C ARG A 99 -29.98 18.79 7.26
N HIS A 100 -29.47 19.86 7.87
CA HIS A 100 -30.28 21.00 8.27
C HIS A 100 -30.90 21.69 7.06
N VAL A 101 -32.16 22.13 7.21
CA VAL A 101 -32.89 22.91 6.21
C VAL A 101 -33.18 24.28 6.80
N ALA A 102 -32.86 25.33 6.06
CA ALA A 102 -33.11 26.71 6.49
C ALA A 102 -34.60 26.95 6.74
N LEU A 103 -34.90 27.86 7.68
CA LEU A 103 -36.26 28.12 8.16
C LEU A 103 -37.34 28.23 7.08
N PRO A 104 -37.13 28.94 5.96
CA PRO A 104 -38.13 29.07 4.89
C PRO A 104 -38.46 27.74 4.19
N TYR A 105 -37.56 26.73 4.31
CA TYR A 105 -37.68 25.45 3.60
C TYR A 105 -37.94 24.26 4.54
N GLN A 106 -38.29 24.49 5.81
CA GLN A 106 -38.44 23.41 6.81
C GLN A 106 -39.57 22.43 6.53
N ALA A 107 -40.50 22.76 5.62
CA ALA A 107 -41.48 21.80 5.10
C ALA A 107 -40.82 20.70 4.21
N GLY A 108 -39.62 20.95 3.71
CA GLY A 108 -38.81 20.01 2.94
C GLY A 108 -37.88 19.18 3.80
N ARG A 109 -37.21 18.24 3.15
CA ARG A 109 -36.16 17.40 3.76
C ARG A 109 -34.90 17.46 2.92
N ALA A 110 -33.73 17.60 3.57
CA ALA A 110 -32.44 17.55 2.92
C ALA A 110 -31.62 16.39 3.50
N TYR A 111 -30.89 15.68 2.65
CA TYR A 111 -30.00 14.61 3.04
C TYR A 111 -28.87 14.44 2.03
N VAL A 112 -27.77 13.88 2.48
CA VAL A 112 -26.65 13.41 1.65
C VAL A 112 -26.82 11.92 1.43
N GLN A 113 -26.78 11.52 0.19
CA GLN A 113 -26.80 10.11 -0.20
C GLN A 113 -25.47 9.75 -0.86
N TYR A 114 -24.84 8.68 -0.34
CA TYR A 114 -23.59 8.16 -0.90
C TYR A 114 -23.87 7.25 -2.09
N GLN A 115 -23.22 7.53 -3.19
CA GLN A 115 -23.35 6.79 -4.44
C GLN A 115 -21.96 6.41 -4.97
N PRO A 116 -21.82 5.31 -5.74
CA PRO A 116 -20.57 4.99 -6.42
C PRO A 116 -20.20 6.09 -7.41
N LYS A 117 -18.88 6.34 -7.52
CA LYS A 117 -18.34 7.34 -8.45
C LYS A 117 -18.28 6.83 -9.89
N GLY A 118 -18.06 5.54 -10.07
CA GLY A 118 -17.90 4.91 -11.38
C GLY A 118 -16.70 3.99 -11.46
N VAL A 119 -15.64 4.40 -12.15
CA VAL A 119 -14.41 3.63 -12.32
C VAL A 119 -13.29 4.25 -11.49
N ILE A 120 -12.72 3.45 -10.60
CA ILE A 120 -11.62 3.85 -9.71
C ILE A 120 -10.33 3.25 -10.24
N GLY A 121 -9.29 4.09 -10.40
CA GLY A 121 -7.94 3.65 -10.64
C GLY A 121 -7.19 3.47 -9.31
N VAL A 122 -6.40 2.42 -9.19
CA VAL A 122 -5.54 2.17 -8.03
C VAL A 122 -4.12 1.89 -8.50
N MET A 123 -3.17 2.71 -8.09
CA MET A 123 -1.74 2.50 -8.29
C MET A 123 -1.12 2.09 -6.96
N ALA A 124 -0.62 0.85 -6.89
CA ALA A 124 -0.10 0.27 -5.65
C ALA A 124 1.44 0.27 -5.61
N PRO A 125 2.03 0.38 -4.40
CA PRO A 125 3.47 0.38 -4.20
C PRO A 125 4.03 -1.04 -4.05
N TRP A 126 5.35 -1.10 -3.89
CA TRP A 126 6.11 -2.34 -3.76
C TRP A 126 6.32 -2.82 -2.31
N ASN A 127 6.20 -1.95 -1.31
CA ASN A 127 6.58 -2.29 0.06
C ASN A 127 5.60 -3.25 0.74
N TYR A 128 4.32 -3.07 0.52
CA TYR A 128 3.25 -4.00 0.90
C TYR A 128 2.37 -4.24 -0.34
N PRO A 129 2.89 -4.99 -1.32
CA PRO A 129 2.30 -5.03 -2.66
C PRO A 129 0.93 -5.67 -2.69
N PHE A 130 0.64 -6.55 -1.73
CA PHE A 130 -0.64 -7.23 -1.64
C PHE A 130 -1.69 -6.38 -0.91
N SER A 131 -1.43 -5.99 0.34
CA SER A 131 -2.42 -5.26 1.15
C SER A 131 -2.75 -3.88 0.56
N LEU A 132 -1.74 -3.18 0.03
CA LEU A 132 -1.94 -1.86 -0.57
C LEU A 132 -2.55 -1.89 -1.99
N THR A 133 -2.72 -3.07 -2.55
CA THR A 133 -3.57 -3.30 -3.73
C THR A 133 -4.99 -3.71 -3.33
N PHE A 134 -5.12 -4.67 -2.41
CA PHE A 134 -6.40 -5.30 -2.07
C PHE A 134 -7.27 -4.46 -1.13
N ILE A 135 -6.70 -3.68 -0.22
CA ILE A 135 -7.51 -2.82 0.67
C ILE A 135 -8.20 -1.70 -0.12
N PRO A 136 -7.51 -0.95 -0.99
CA PRO A 136 -8.18 0.00 -1.89
C PRO A 136 -9.19 -0.66 -2.83
N LEU A 137 -8.87 -1.83 -3.38
CA LEU A 137 -9.79 -2.61 -4.20
C LEU A 137 -11.07 -2.96 -3.44
N ALA A 138 -10.94 -3.56 -2.27
CA ALA A 138 -12.08 -3.93 -1.43
C ALA A 138 -12.94 -2.72 -1.05
N THR A 139 -12.31 -1.60 -0.72
CA THR A 139 -13.00 -0.35 -0.38
C THR A 139 -13.77 0.20 -1.57
N ALA A 140 -13.17 0.21 -2.76
CA ALA A 140 -13.82 0.65 -3.99
C ALA A 140 -15.01 -0.24 -4.38
N LEU A 141 -14.88 -1.56 -4.25
CA LEU A 141 -15.97 -2.52 -4.47
C LEU A 141 -17.10 -2.36 -3.45
N ALA A 142 -16.76 -2.15 -2.17
CA ALA A 142 -17.75 -1.88 -1.13
C ALA A 142 -18.55 -0.60 -1.43
N ALA A 143 -17.89 0.42 -1.98
CA ALA A 143 -18.55 1.65 -2.40
C ALA A 143 -19.36 1.50 -3.72
N GLY A 144 -19.32 0.33 -4.36
CA GLY A 144 -20.09 0.02 -5.56
C GLY A 144 -19.41 0.40 -6.87
N ASN A 145 -18.13 0.65 -6.86
CA ASN A 145 -17.35 1.04 -8.04
C ASN A 145 -16.79 -0.15 -8.80
N ARG A 146 -16.38 0.11 -10.03
CA ARG A 146 -15.53 -0.75 -10.84
C ARG A 146 -14.09 -0.27 -10.72
N VAL A 147 -13.12 -1.16 -10.88
CA VAL A 147 -11.74 -0.88 -10.49
C VAL A 147 -10.75 -1.32 -11.56
N MET A 148 -9.81 -0.45 -11.88
CA MET A 148 -8.59 -0.79 -12.59
C MET A 148 -7.41 -0.69 -11.62
N LEU A 149 -6.57 -1.71 -11.59
CA LEU A 149 -5.42 -1.81 -10.69
C LEU A 149 -4.13 -1.82 -11.49
N LYS A 150 -3.15 -1.04 -11.05
CA LYS A 150 -1.78 -1.09 -11.54
C LYS A 150 -0.86 -1.39 -10.35
N PRO A 151 -0.57 -2.69 -10.08
CA PRO A 151 0.39 -3.09 -9.04
C PRO A 151 1.83 -2.72 -9.45
N SER A 152 2.76 -2.79 -8.51
CA SER A 152 4.13 -2.36 -8.72
C SER A 152 4.91 -3.31 -9.64
N GLU A 153 5.71 -2.73 -10.52
CA GLU A 153 6.69 -3.43 -11.36
C GLU A 153 7.87 -3.98 -10.55
N LEU A 154 8.11 -3.46 -9.35
CA LEU A 154 9.20 -3.94 -8.48
C LEU A 154 8.86 -5.24 -7.76
N THR A 155 7.60 -5.66 -7.79
CA THR A 155 7.11 -6.91 -7.21
C THR A 155 6.39 -7.76 -8.26
N PRO A 156 7.10 -8.23 -9.28
CA PRO A 156 6.48 -8.89 -10.45
C PRO A 156 5.80 -10.22 -10.12
N HIS A 157 6.34 -11.01 -9.22
CA HIS A 157 5.71 -12.29 -8.81
C HIS A 157 4.38 -12.05 -8.11
N THR A 158 4.33 -11.10 -7.18
CA THR A 158 3.10 -10.72 -6.49
C THR A 158 2.10 -10.10 -7.46
N SER A 159 2.55 -9.22 -8.35
CA SER A 159 1.68 -8.56 -9.34
C SER A 159 1.04 -9.55 -10.31
N GLN A 160 1.78 -10.56 -10.76
CA GLN A 160 1.25 -11.62 -11.63
C GLN A 160 0.25 -12.51 -10.90
N LEU A 161 0.51 -12.84 -9.63
CA LEU A 161 -0.43 -13.61 -8.82
C LEU A 161 -1.72 -12.84 -8.60
N ILE A 162 -1.65 -11.54 -8.31
CA ILE A 162 -2.81 -10.65 -8.19
C ILE A 162 -3.64 -10.65 -9.48
N GLU A 163 -2.99 -10.51 -10.62
CA GLU A 163 -3.65 -10.54 -11.93
C GLU A 163 -4.41 -11.86 -12.14
N THR A 164 -3.75 -12.98 -11.90
CA THR A 164 -4.35 -14.31 -12.03
C THR A 164 -5.52 -14.51 -11.07
N MET A 165 -5.37 -14.14 -9.80
CA MET A 165 -6.42 -14.25 -8.78
C MET A 165 -7.66 -13.46 -9.18
N LEU A 166 -7.49 -12.21 -9.56
CA LEU A 166 -8.60 -11.30 -9.83
C LEU A 166 -9.29 -11.64 -11.15
N ALA A 167 -8.56 -12.09 -12.16
CA ALA A 167 -9.15 -12.58 -13.41
C ALA A 167 -10.04 -13.82 -13.21
N ALA A 168 -9.72 -14.67 -12.22
CA ALA A 168 -10.55 -15.82 -11.85
C ALA A 168 -11.81 -15.43 -11.06
N LEU A 169 -11.80 -14.29 -10.37
CA LEU A 169 -12.90 -13.87 -9.48
C LEU A 169 -13.90 -12.92 -10.15
N PHE A 170 -13.41 -12.05 -11.04
CA PHE A 170 -14.19 -10.95 -11.61
C PHE A 170 -14.00 -10.87 -13.13
N PRO A 171 -15.04 -10.50 -13.87
CA PRO A 171 -14.88 -10.11 -15.26
C PRO A 171 -14.07 -8.81 -15.36
N ALA A 172 -13.35 -8.64 -16.47
CA ALA A 172 -12.46 -7.48 -16.67
C ALA A 172 -13.22 -6.13 -16.69
N ASP A 173 -14.49 -6.13 -17.03
CA ASP A 173 -15.35 -4.93 -16.99
C ASP A 173 -15.81 -4.56 -15.57
N GLU A 174 -15.45 -5.36 -14.57
CA GLU A 174 -15.67 -5.07 -13.14
C GLU A 174 -14.36 -4.80 -12.41
N VAL A 175 -13.36 -5.67 -12.54
CA VAL A 175 -12.01 -5.53 -11.99
C VAL A 175 -10.99 -5.92 -13.05
N ALA A 176 -10.11 -5.01 -13.41
CA ALA A 176 -9.04 -5.25 -14.36
C ALA A 176 -7.67 -4.92 -13.74
N VAL A 177 -6.67 -5.72 -14.08
CA VAL A 177 -5.28 -5.51 -13.65
C VAL A 177 -4.42 -5.15 -14.86
N VAL A 178 -3.64 -4.09 -14.71
CA VAL A 178 -2.65 -3.64 -15.70
C VAL A 178 -1.27 -3.83 -15.10
N THR A 179 -0.43 -4.62 -15.72
CA THR A 179 0.97 -4.81 -15.33
C THR A 179 1.89 -4.09 -16.30
N GLY A 180 3.02 -3.63 -15.81
CA GLY A 180 4.02 -2.95 -16.62
C GLY A 180 4.91 -2.01 -15.81
N GLY A 181 5.91 -1.48 -16.48
CA GLY A 181 6.91 -0.59 -15.91
C GLY A 181 6.46 0.87 -15.73
N PRO A 182 7.42 1.78 -15.50
CA PRO A 182 7.15 3.19 -15.25
C PRO A 182 6.34 3.88 -16.35
N ASP A 183 6.57 3.51 -17.62
CA ASP A 183 5.84 4.10 -18.76
C ASP A 183 4.36 3.74 -18.73
N VAL A 184 4.05 2.49 -18.36
CA VAL A 184 2.66 2.04 -18.17
C VAL A 184 2.03 2.76 -16.98
N GLY A 185 2.77 2.95 -15.89
CA GLY A 185 2.33 3.73 -14.73
C GLY A 185 2.02 5.18 -15.08
N ALA A 186 2.88 5.82 -15.88
CA ALA A 186 2.65 7.18 -16.37
C ALA A 186 1.36 7.25 -17.20
N GLY A 187 1.19 6.36 -18.18
CA GLY A 187 -0.03 6.27 -18.98
C GLY A 187 -1.29 5.99 -18.15
N PHE A 188 -1.19 5.10 -17.18
CA PHE A 188 -2.29 4.82 -16.25
C PHE A 188 -2.75 6.07 -15.48
N SER A 189 -1.80 6.89 -15.02
CA SER A 189 -2.11 8.13 -14.30
C SER A 189 -2.78 9.22 -15.17
N GLU A 190 -2.71 9.10 -16.49
CA GLU A 190 -3.36 10.00 -17.45
C GLU A 190 -4.80 9.60 -17.81
N LEU A 191 -5.27 8.43 -17.39
CA LEU A 191 -6.61 7.95 -17.68
C LEU A 191 -7.67 8.77 -16.94
N ALA A 192 -8.81 8.98 -17.60
CA ALA A 192 -9.92 9.77 -17.06
C ALA A 192 -10.78 8.96 -16.08
N PHE A 193 -10.19 8.51 -14.99
CA PHE A 193 -10.91 7.87 -13.90
C PHE A 193 -11.90 8.80 -13.21
N ASP A 194 -12.86 8.25 -12.49
CA ASP A 194 -13.75 9.00 -11.61
C ASP A 194 -13.11 9.27 -10.23
N HIS A 195 -12.10 8.53 -9.88
CA HIS A 195 -11.17 8.74 -8.77
C HIS A 195 -9.91 7.92 -8.98
N LEU A 196 -8.76 8.44 -8.56
CA LEU A 196 -7.48 7.73 -8.61
C LEU A 196 -6.87 7.66 -7.20
N VAL A 197 -6.52 6.46 -6.77
CA VAL A 197 -5.79 6.20 -5.52
C VAL A 197 -4.35 5.86 -5.88
N PHE A 198 -3.42 6.63 -5.37
CA PHE A 198 -1.99 6.39 -5.54
C PHE A 198 -1.31 6.22 -4.18
N THR A 199 -0.52 5.17 -4.05
CA THR A 199 0.38 4.98 -2.92
C THR A 199 1.80 4.83 -3.43
N GLY A 200 2.72 5.65 -2.92
CA GLY A 200 4.12 5.64 -3.35
C GLY A 200 4.92 6.84 -2.86
N SER A 201 6.02 7.16 -3.54
CA SER A 201 6.85 8.28 -3.16
C SER A 201 6.20 9.64 -3.45
N THR A 202 6.55 10.66 -2.67
CA THR A 202 6.09 12.03 -2.88
C THR A 202 6.48 12.56 -4.25
N ALA A 203 7.68 12.22 -4.74
CA ALA A 203 8.14 12.67 -6.07
C ALA A 203 7.24 12.14 -7.19
N ILE A 204 6.91 10.87 -7.17
CA ILE A 204 5.99 10.26 -8.14
C ILE A 204 4.55 10.74 -7.91
N GLY A 205 4.12 10.90 -6.67
CA GLY A 205 2.80 11.45 -6.34
C GLY A 205 2.55 12.83 -6.96
N ARG A 206 3.56 13.69 -7.02
CA ARG A 206 3.47 14.99 -7.73
C ARG A 206 3.21 14.81 -9.21
N GLN A 207 3.91 13.88 -9.87
CA GLN A 207 3.73 13.58 -11.29
C GLN A 207 2.33 13.01 -11.56
N VAL A 208 1.87 12.09 -10.72
CA VAL A 208 0.52 11.53 -10.80
C VAL A 208 -0.55 12.60 -10.65
N MET A 209 -0.38 13.51 -9.70
CA MET A 209 -1.31 14.63 -9.51
C MET A 209 -1.35 15.58 -10.73
N GLN A 210 -0.20 15.87 -11.33
CA GLN A 210 -0.12 16.68 -12.54
C GLN A 210 -0.82 16.00 -13.73
N ALA A 211 -0.61 14.69 -13.90
CA ALA A 211 -1.25 13.93 -14.96
C ALA A 211 -2.77 13.85 -14.79
N ALA A 212 -3.23 13.51 -13.60
CA ALA A 212 -4.66 13.42 -13.26
C ALA A 212 -5.38 14.78 -13.37
N GLY A 213 -4.68 15.86 -13.07
CA GLY A 213 -5.20 17.23 -13.17
C GLY A 213 -5.65 17.62 -14.58
N LYS A 214 -5.09 17.02 -15.63
CA LYS A 214 -5.50 17.27 -17.02
C LYS A 214 -6.97 16.89 -17.26
N ASN A 215 -7.47 15.87 -16.58
CA ASN A 215 -8.86 15.39 -16.69
C ASN A 215 -9.69 15.72 -15.44
N LEU A 216 -9.18 16.56 -14.54
CA LEU A 216 -9.83 16.91 -13.27
C LEU A 216 -10.19 15.68 -12.41
N VAL A 217 -9.37 14.63 -12.47
CA VAL A 217 -9.59 13.40 -11.71
C VAL A 217 -9.30 13.64 -10.22
N PRO A 218 -10.26 13.40 -9.32
CA PRO A 218 -10.04 13.46 -7.89
C PRO A 218 -9.03 12.41 -7.44
N LEU A 219 -8.15 12.76 -6.49
CA LEU A 219 -7.06 11.91 -6.04
C LEU A 219 -7.15 11.59 -4.54
N THR A 220 -6.68 10.40 -4.19
CA THR A 220 -6.17 10.07 -2.89
C THR A 220 -4.68 9.76 -3.03
N LEU A 221 -3.84 10.56 -2.37
CA LEU A 221 -2.38 10.38 -2.37
C LEU A 221 -1.94 9.86 -0.99
N GLU A 222 -1.47 8.63 -0.95
CA GLU A 222 -0.83 8.01 0.20
C GLU A 222 0.68 7.98 -0.06
N LEU A 223 1.43 8.76 0.70
CA LEU A 223 2.83 9.05 0.42
C LEU A 223 3.72 8.57 1.57
N GLY A 224 5.02 8.73 1.40
CA GLY A 224 5.99 8.47 2.46
C GLY A 224 5.88 9.48 3.61
N GLY A 225 6.56 9.18 4.69
CA GLY A 225 6.58 10.04 5.86
C GLY A 225 7.90 9.96 6.62
N LYS A 226 8.07 10.90 7.53
CA LYS A 226 9.15 10.98 8.51
C LYS A 226 8.51 10.99 9.90
N SER A 227 7.92 9.85 10.27
CA SER A 227 7.11 9.71 11.49
C SER A 227 7.97 9.85 12.75
N PRO A 228 7.74 10.86 13.61
CA PRO A 228 8.45 11.03 14.85
C PRO A 228 7.96 10.03 15.91
N ALA A 229 8.86 9.53 16.73
CA ALA A 229 8.54 8.86 17.98
C ALA A 229 9.00 9.75 19.14
N VAL A 230 8.13 9.95 20.13
CA VAL A 230 8.43 10.80 21.29
C VAL A 230 8.47 9.95 22.55
N VAL A 231 9.61 9.95 23.22
CA VAL A 231 9.80 9.25 24.51
C VAL A 231 9.98 10.32 25.58
N ALA A 232 8.94 10.53 26.38
CA ALA A 232 8.99 11.48 27.49
C ALA A 232 9.93 10.99 28.60
N PRO A 233 10.49 11.88 29.43
CA PRO A 233 11.26 11.49 30.59
C PRO A 233 10.50 10.49 31.47
N GLY A 234 11.15 9.41 31.85
CA GLY A 234 10.55 8.32 32.63
C GLY A 234 9.76 7.27 31.83
N ALA A 235 9.56 7.47 30.53
CA ALA A 235 8.84 6.53 29.68
C ALA A 235 9.77 5.53 28.96
N LEU A 236 11.09 5.64 29.10
CA LEU A 236 12.06 4.75 28.50
C LEU A 236 12.11 3.43 29.27
N THR A 237 11.48 2.41 28.73
CA THR A 237 11.45 1.05 29.25
C THR A 237 11.79 0.06 28.16
N ALA A 238 12.17 -1.17 28.51
CA ALA A 238 12.39 -2.25 27.54
C ALA A 238 11.13 -2.48 26.67
N ARG A 239 9.93 -2.39 27.24
CA ARG A 239 8.67 -2.50 26.49
C ARG A 239 8.51 -1.41 25.43
N THR A 240 8.79 -0.16 25.79
CA THR A 240 8.73 0.98 24.87
C THR A 240 9.72 0.77 23.74
N VAL A 241 10.95 0.38 24.04
CA VAL A 241 11.99 0.16 23.05
C VAL A 241 11.67 -1.03 22.14
N ASN A 242 11.14 -2.13 22.69
CA ASN A 242 10.71 -3.29 21.90
C ASN A 242 9.60 -2.89 20.90
N SER A 243 8.66 -2.05 21.31
CA SER A 243 7.62 -1.54 20.41
C SER A 243 8.20 -0.68 19.28
N LEU A 244 9.17 0.18 19.59
CA LEU A 244 9.87 0.99 18.59
C LEU A 244 10.70 0.13 17.64
N ALA A 245 11.41 -0.86 18.15
CA ALA A 245 12.20 -1.80 17.35
C ALA A 245 11.32 -2.61 16.40
N PHE A 246 10.20 -3.14 16.88
CA PHE A 246 9.23 -3.83 16.04
C PHE A 246 8.70 -2.93 14.92
N GLY A 247 8.25 -1.72 15.26
CA GLY A 247 7.71 -0.78 14.28
C GLY A 247 8.75 -0.32 13.25
N LYS A 248 10.02 -0.18 13.65
CA LYS A 248 11.11 0.22 12.76
C LYS A 248 11.63 -0.90 11.88
N LEU A 249 11.74 -2.10 12.40
CA LEU A 249 12.45 -3.20 11.74
C LEU A 249 11.52 -4.12 10.94
N SER A 250 10.22 -4.05 11.14
CA SER A 250 9.26 -4.73 10.28
C SER A 250 9.45 -4.32 8.84
N ASN A 251 9.49 -5.29 7.93
CA ASN A 251 9.80 -5.09 6.51
C ASN A 251 11.12 -4.34 6.26
N ALA A 252 12.11 -4.55 7.13
CA ALA A 252 13.40 -3.84 7.11
C ALA A 252 13.25 -2.30 7.13
N GLY A 253 12.21 -1.77 7.75
CA GLY A 253 11.92 -0.34 7.84
C GLY A 253 11.28 0.26 6.57
N GLN A 254 10.98 -0.54 5.57
CA GLN A 254 10.38 -0.13 4.30
C GLN A 254 8.87 0.10 4.45
N THR A 255 8.50 1.01 5.34
CA THR A 255 7.11 1.27 5.73
C THR A 255 6.90 2.78 5.87
N CYS A 256 5.86 3.30 5.24
CA CYS A 256 5.54 4.73 5.22
C CYS A 256 5.29 5.34 6.60
N ILE A 257 4.80 4.54 7.55
CA ILE A 257 4.50 4.94 8.94
C ILE A 257 5.53 4.42 9.95
N ALA A 258 6.64 3.83 9.52
CA ALA A 258 7.68 3.37 10.45
C ALA A 258 8.22 4.54 11.27
N PRO A 259 8.52 4.35 12.57
CA PRO A 259 9.25 5.36 13.34
C PRO A 259 10.54 5.74 12.62
N ASP A 260 10.71 7.02 12.31
CA ASP A 260 11.83 7.49 11.51
C ASP A 260 12.90 8.14 12.39
N PHE A 261 12.49 9.07 13.24
CA PHE A 261 13.38 9.70 14.20
C PHE A 261 12.76 9.73 15.59
N LEU A 262 13.62 9.78 16.60
CA LEU A 262 13.25 9.73 18.00
C LEU A 262 13.55 11.07 18.69
N LEU A 263 12.54 11.63 19.34
CA LEU A 263 12.71 12.75 20.26
C LEU A 263 12.77 12.19 21.68
N ILE A 264 13.92 12.28 22.30
CA ILE A 264 14.22 11.70 23.62
C ILE A 264 15.07 12.66 24.44
N HIS A 265 14.94 12.62 25.76
CA HIS A 265 15.80 13.41 26.64
C HIS A 265 17.28 12.98 26.48
N GLN A 266 18.17 13.97 26.47
CA GLN A 266 19.59 13.72 26.22
C GLN A 266 20.23 12.72 27.19
N ASP A 267 19.79 12.69 28.44
CA ASP A 267 20.32 11.77 29.46
C ASP A 267 19.86 10.31 29.25
N ASP A 268 18.84 10.10 28.44
CA ASP A 268 18.30 8.78 28.14
C ASP A 268 18.88 8.17 26.86
N VAL A 269 19.66 8.92 26.07
CA VAL A 269 20.15 8.49 24.75
C VAL A 269 20.97 7.20 24.82
N GLU A 270 21.97 7.13 25.72
CA GLU A 270 22.84 5.96 25.81
C GLU A 270 22.08 4.74 26.34
N ASN A 271 21.15 4.92 27.28
CA ASN A 271 20.28 3.84 27.75
C ASN A 271 19.35 3.35 26.64
N PHE A 272 18.80 4.27 25.82
CA PHE A 272 18.02 3.90 24.63
C PHE A 272 18.83 3.04 23.67
N ILE A 273 20.07 3.44 23.35
CA ILE A 273 20.95 2.69 22.43
C ILE A 273 21.17 1.27 22.97
N ALA A 274 21.46 1.12 24.26
CA ALA A 274 21.69 -0.18 24.88
C ALA A 274 20.43 -1.08 24.85
N LEU A 275 19.26 -0.52 25.17
CA LEU A 275 17.99 -1.25 25.12
C LEU A 275 17.58 -1.60 23.69
N TYR A 276 17.84 -0.71 22.73
CA TYR A 276 17.56 -0.95 21.32
C TYR A 276 18.45 -2.04 20.73
N ASP A 277 19.75 -2.02 21.02
CA ASP A 277 20.68 -3.08 20.63
C ASP A 277 20.26 -4.45 21.18
N ALA A 278 19.86 -4.49 22.46
CA ALA A 278 19.35 -5.71 23.08
C ALA A 278 18.06 -6.23 22.42
N ALA A 279 17.14 -5.33 22.08
CA ALA A 279 15.91 -5.67 21.37
C ALA A 279 16.19 -6.23 19.98
N VAL A 280 17.06 -5.58 19.22
CA VAL A 280 17.45 -6.03 17.87
C VAL A 280 18.10 -7.42 17.92
N LYS A 281 18.99 -7.67 18.86
CA LYS A 281 19.62 -8.98 19.07
C LYS A 281 18.64 -10.07 19.44
N ALA A 282 17.63 -9.73 20.24
CA ALA A 282 16.58 -10.66 20.63
C ALA A 282 15.63 -10.99 19.47
N PHE A 283 15.27 -10.02 18.65
CA PHE A 283 14.38 -10.24 17.50
C PHE A 283 15.08 -10.95 16.34
N TYR A 284 16.37 -10.64 16.12
CA TYR A 284 17.15 -11.12 15.00
C TYR A 284 18.51 -11.65 15.47
N PRO A 285 18.52 -12.85 16.10
CA PRO A 285 19.74 -13.39 16.68
C PRO A 285 20.87 -13.65 15.68
N ASP A 286 20.55 -13.89 14.42
CA ASP A 286 21.52 -14.08 13.34
C ASP A 286 21.81 -12.77 12.57
N GLY A 287 21.41 -11.62 13.13
CA GLY A 287 21.56 -10.32 12.49
C GLY A 287 20.74 -10.19 11.21
N PRO A 288 21.27 -9.48 10.18
CA PRO A 288 20.55 -9.28 8.91
C PRO A 288 20.23 -10.55 8.13
N THR A 289 20.91 -11.66 8.42
CA THR A 289 20.64 -12.97 7.79
C THR A 289 19.59 -13.79 8.52
N SER A 290 19.01 -13.26 9.60
CA SER A 290 17.93 -13.92 10.33
C SER A 290 16.75 -14.20 9.42
N HIS A 291 16.17 -15.39 9.54
CA HIS A 291 15.03 -15.82 8.72
C HIS A 291 13.84 -14.86 8.82
N ASP A 292 13.66 -14.20 9.96
CA ASP A 292 12.55 -13.29 10.22
C ASP A 292 12.82 -11.83 9.80
N TYR A 293 14.03 -11.52 9.32
CA TYR A 293 14.36 -10.19 8.83
C TYR A 293 14.26 -10.10 7.31
N GLY A 294 13.48 -9.13 6.80
CA GLY A 294 13.27 -8.95 5.38
C GLY A 294 14.46 -8.29 4.68
N ALA A 295 14.63 -8.57 3.39
CA ALA A 295 15.63 -7.91 2.55
C ALA A 295 15.16 -6.51 2.09
N ILE A 296 16.10 -5.65 1.70
CA ILE A 296 15.81 -4.43 0.94
C ILE A 296 15.36 -4.84 -0.47
N ILE A 297 14.34 -4.18 -0.99
CA ILE A 297 13.65 -4.62 -2.22
C ILE A 297 14.57 -4.83 -3.42
N ASN A 298 15.56 -3.96 -3.62
CA ASN A 298 16.51 -4.06 -4.72
C ASN A 298 17.81 -3.31 -4.43
N ASP A 299 18.82 -3.51 -5.30
CA ASP A 299 20.14 -2.91 -5.15
C ASP A 299 20.10 -1.39 -5.23
N ARG A 300 19.25 -0.81 -6.06
CA ARG A 300 19.09 0.66 -6.15
C ARG A 300 18.68 1.26 -4.82
N HIS A 301 17.69 0.67 -4.13
CA HIS A 301 17.27 1.13 -2.81
C HIS A 301 18.34 0.87 -1.74
N TYR A 302 19.04 -0.25 -1.83
CA TYR A 302 20.15 -0.53 -0.94
C TYR A 302 21.26 0.52 -1.06
N HIS A 303 21.71 0.83 -2.27
CA HIS A 303 22.72 1.86 -2.51
C HIS A 303 22.26 3.26 -2.06
N ARG A 304 21.00 3.61 -2.32
CA ARG A 304 20.41 4.86 -1.83
C ARG A 304 20.53 5.00 -0.31
N LEU A 305 20.28 3.92 0.44
CA LEU A 305 20.41 3.93 1.90
C LEU A 305 21.89 4.05 2.34
N GLN A 306 22.80 3.40 1.63
CA GLN A 306 24.24 3.54 1.87
C GLN A 306 24.71 4.99 1.65
N ASP A 307 24.26 5.63 0.59
CA ASP A 307 24.57 7.02 0.29
C ASP A 307 24.05 7.97 1.40
N LEU A 308 22.87 7.73 1.93
CA LEU A 308 22.31 8.49 3.06
C LEU A 308 23.16 8.34 4.33
N LEU A 309 23.65 7.13 4.63
CA LEU A 309 24.55 6.89 5.77
C LEU A 309 25.88 7.61 5.58
N THR A 310 26.45 7.56 4.38
CA THR A 310 27.69 8.25 4.04
C THR A 310 27.54 9.77 4.17
N ASP A 311 26.45 10.33 3.67
CA ASP A 311 26.16 11.78 3.79
C ASP A 311 25.97 12.18 5.26
N ALA A 312 25.24 11.40 6.04
CA ALA A 312 25.04 11.66 7.46
C ALA A 312 26.39 11.70 8.22
N GLN A 313 27.25 10.71 7.97
CA GLN A 313 28.59 10.66 8.57
C GLN A 313 29.46 11.85 8.15
N ALA A 314 29.43 12.22 6.88
CA ALA A 314 30.17 13.38 6.37
C ALA A 314 29.70 14.70 7.01
N ARG A 315 28.44 14.78 7.42
CA ARG A 315 27.87 15.93 8.16
C ARG A 315 28.07 15.86 9.67
N GLY A 316 28.84 14.90 10.18
CA GLY A 316 29.19 14.78 11.58
C GLY A 316 28.20 13.99 12.43
N ALA A 317 27.28 13.25 11.83
CA ALA A 317 26.41 12.36 12.58
C ALA A 317 27.20 11.19 13.19
N ARG A 318 26.89 10.85 14.43
CA ARG A 318 27.39 9.65 15.08
C ARG A 318 26.62 8.43 14.57
N ILE A 319 27.32 7.50 13.95
CA ILE A 319 26.73 6.24 13.49
C ILE A 319 26.97 5.17 14.55
N VAL A 320 25.93 4.61 15.10
CA VAL A 320 25.98 3.55 16.12
C VAL A 320 25.35 2.28 15.56
N PRO A 321 26.15 1.29 15.15
CA PRO A 321 25.64 0.01 14.71
C PRO A 321 25.04 -0.75 15.89
N VAL A 322 23.92 -1.46 15.62
CA VAL A 322 23.21 -2.30 16.60
C VAL A 322 22.98 -3.69 16.04
N GLY A 323 22.69 -4.64 16.92
CA GLY A 323 22.45 -6.04 16.54
C GLY A 323 23.71 -6.85 16.30
N HIS A 324 23.55 -8.10 15.91
CA HIS A 324 24.65 -8.95 15.51
C HIS A 324 25.12 -8.59 14.11
N ARG A 325 26.44 -8.56 13.92
CA ARG A 325 27.06 -8.36 12.63
C ARG A 325 27.46 -9.71 12.06
N PRO A 326 27.19 -9.99 10.81
CA PRO A 326 27.72 -11.17 10.16
C PRO A 326 29.24 -11.01 9.96
N ASP A 327 29.97 -12.14 10.01
CA ASP A 327 31.41 -12.19 9.78
C ASP A 327 31.79 -11.93 8.30
N SER A 328 30.80 -11.93 7.40
CA SER A 328 30.97 -11.68 5.97
C SER A 328 30.07 -10.54 5.50
N ALA A 329 30.42 -9.92 4.37
CA ALA A 329 29.57 -8.93 3.74
C ALA A 329 28.20 -9.54 3.41
N VAL A 330 27.15 -8.93 3.94
CA VAL A 330 25.76 -9.33 3.67
C VAL A 330 25.31 -8.58 2.42
N GLU A 331 24.81 -9.32 1.44
CA GLU A 331 24.04 -8.75 0.35
C GLU A 331 22.74 -8.16 0.93
N ARG A 332 22.17 -7.15 0.28
CA ARG A 332 21.02 -6.32 0.65
C ARG A 332 19.93 -6.98 1.52
#